data_796c08bc9025e3f6e46dc442d564df85
#
_entry.id   796c08bc9025e3f6e46dc442d564df85
#
_cell.length_a   1.000
_cell.length_b   1.000
_cell.length_c   1.000
_cell.angle_alpha   90.00
_cell.angle_beta   90.00
_cell.angle_gamma   90.00
#
_symmetry.space_group_name_H-M   'P 1'
#
loop_
_entity.id
_entity.type
_entity.pdbx_description
1 polymer ?
#
loop_
_entity_poly.entity_id
_entity_poly.type
_entity_poly.pdbx_seq_one_letter_code
_entity_poly.pdbx_strand_id
1 'polypeptide(L)'
;MSSRVQANTKRLFWLALVIFCGWFSGFRISVLLSRGGEFFTILAKMFPPDWRYAASVLAPLWQTVQMSVAGTFLGAALALPMAAVCSAAVTARPGLSAVLRAVVNVLRSVPVLVLALTASFLLGIGTLAGTAAICVYSFGILSRMTWEEMDHADMRPLETLSASGCSRAKAFCRTVLVQVFPGFQANALYVLESNVRHAAILGYVGAGGLGILLNEKIAWREYARVGMILLLLYAVVLLIEALSTRCRAVLLGVKSGSRAERRCVAVLLAALTVLSLVGLSTRGISRAGLAVFGGILRGLFSPDVSLLLSAAPTGVPYLLLETVCMAVTGTVIGALISVPLAFLGCRRICGAVPAALMKLLSAAVRTIPAVIYGLLFLRVTGPGAFAGLMTFAALSVGMCTKLFISALDNLDYHVVDALAATGCSRLAVLRYGVWPMVKAQLVSDGFYRFDVNLRDAAVMGLVGAGGIGAPLIFAMNNYNWSAAGAYMLGLMAVVLLADWVSSRIRRKLRLQT
;
A
#
# COMPACT_ATOMS: atom_id res chain seq x y z
N MET A 1 -38.88 -4.87 -17.02
CA MET A 1 -38.69 -3.42 -16.81
C MET A 1 -37.99 -3.07 -15.49
N SER A 2 -38.18 -3.82 -14.40
CA SER A 2 -37.61 -3.57 -13.07
C SER A 2 -36.09 -3.65 -12.96
N SER A 3 -35.42 -4.60 -13.62
CA SER A 3 -33.97 -4.80 -13.51
C SER A 3 -33.15 -3.68 -14.15
N ARG A 4 -33.60 -3.10 -15.26
CA ARG A 4 -32.92 -1.94 -15.90
C ARG A 4 -33.09 -0.67 -15.08
N VAL A 5 -34.27 -0.45 -14.48
CA VAL A 5 -34.53 0.69 -13.60
C VAL A 5 -33.63 0.59 -12.35
N GLN A 6 -33.55 -0.56 -11.70
CA GLN A 6 -32.67 -0.80 -10.55
C GLN A 6 -31.18 -0.60 -10.89
N ALA A 7 -30.75 -1.04 -12.08
CA ALA A 7 -29.37 -0.83 -12.53
C ALA A 7 -29.04 0.65 -12.76
N ASN A 8 -29.97 1.41 -13.35
CA ASN A 8 -29.81 2.84 -13.58
C ASN A 8 -29.85 3.64 -12.27
N THR A 9 -30.72 3.30 -11.33
CA THR A 9 -30.80 3.95 -10.01
C THR A 9 -29.49 3.73 -9.24
N LYS A 10 -28.90 2.52 -9.27
CA LYS A 10 -27.61 2.24 -8.66
C LYS A 10 -26.47 3.06 -9.30
N ARG A 11 -26.47 3.20 -10.62
CA ARG A 11 -25.47 4.02 -11.34
C ARG A 11 -25.57 5.48 -10.96
N LEU A 12 -26.79 6.03 -10.92
CA LEU A 12 -27.06 7.41 -10.52
C LEU A 12 -26.64 7.66 -9.07
N PHE A 13 -26.91 6.75 -8.16
CA PHE A 13 -26.46 6.83 -6.76
C PHE A 13 -24.92 6.92 -6.66
N TRP A 14 -24.18 6.05 -7.35
CA TRP A 14 -22.72 6.08 -7.32
C TRP A 14 -22.14 7.35 -7.96
N LEU A 15 -22.76 7.82 -9.06
CA LEU A 15 -22.37 9.08 -9.69
C LEU A 15 -22.60 10.28 -8.75
N ALA A 16 -23.77 10.35 -8.13
CA ALA A 16 -24.11 11.40 -7.17
C ALA A 16 -23.15 11.38 -5.95
N LEU A 17 -22.81 10.18 -5.45
CA LEU A 17 -21.83 10.02 -4.37
C LEU A 17 -20.46 10.59 -4.74
N VAL A 18 -19.96 10.27 -5.94
CA VAL A 18 -18.64 10.77 -6.40
C VAL A 18 -18.67 12.27 -6.60
N ILE A 19 -19.75 12.83 -7.16
CA ILE A 19 -19.92 14.28 -7.32
C ILE A 19 -19.96 14.97 -5.95
N PHE A 20 -20.75 14.44 -5.00
CA PHE A 20 -20.79 14.95 -3.63
C PHE A 20 -19.41 14.93 -2.97
N CYS A 21 -18.69 13.80 -3.05
CA CYS A 21 -17.34 13.70 -2.50
C CYS A 21 -16.37 14.69 -3.15
N GLY A 22 -16.45 14.88 -4.46
CA GLY A 22 -15.65 15.87 -5.17
C GLY A 22 -15.92 17.31 -4.72
N TRP A 23 -17.21 17.66 -4.62
CA TRP A 23 -17.64 18.96 -4.12
C TRP A 23 -17.18 19.21 -2.67
N PHE A 24 -17.39 18.23 -1.78
CA PHE A 24 -17.00 18.31 -0.38
C PHE A 24 -15.48 18.44 -0.19
N SER A 25 -14.69 17.76 -1.03
CA SER A 25 -13.21 17.86 -1.03
C SER A 25 -12.68 19.12 -1.73
N GLY A 26 -13.55 20.04 -2.15
CA GLY A 26 -13.17 21.29 -2.80
C GLY A 26 -12.59 21.11 -4.21
N PHE A 27 -12.96 20.06 -4.93
CA PHE A 27 -12.50 19.82 -6.30
C PHE A 27 -12.98 20.94 -7.24
N ARG A 28 -12.03 21.66 -7.85
CA ARG A 28 -12.28 22.76 -8.78
C ARG A 28 -11.47 22.57 -10.05
N ILE A 29 -12.15 22.21 -11.13
CA ILE A 29 -11.51 22.00 -12.44
C ILE A 29 -10.86 23.28 -12.96
N SER A 30 -11.43 24.45 -12.64
CA SER A 30 -10.88 25.77 -13.03
C SER A 30 -9.46 25.99 -12.47
N VAL A 31 -9.19 25.56 -11.23
CA VAL A 31 -7.85 25.67 -10.63
C VAL A 31 -6.86 24.76 -11.33
N LEU A 32 -7.29 23.55 -11.73
CA LEU A 32 -6.42 22.64 -12.49
C LEU A 32 -6.10 23.21 -13.89
N LEU A 33 -7.06 23.82 -14.54
CA LEU A 33 -6.84 24.42 -15.86
C LEU A 33 -5.95 25.66 -15.80
N SER A 34 -6.09 26.49 -14.75
CA SER A 34 -5.32 27.74 -14.61
C SER A 34 -3.91 27.49 -14.03
N ARG A 35 -3.74 26.60 -13.06
CA ARG A 35 -2.49 26.37 -12.33
C ARG A 35 -1.87 24.99 -12.54
N GLY A 36 -2.55 24.06 -13.23
CA GLY A 36 -2.03 22.72 -13.47
C GLY A 36 -0.68 22.68 -14.16
N GLY A 37 -0.36 23.72 -14.96
CA GLY A 37 0.97 23.89 -15.56
C GLY A 37 2.11 24.03 -14.53
N GLU A 38 1.84 24.57 -13.33
CA GLU A 38 2.85 24.70 -12.27
C GLU A 38 3.39 23.33 -11.83
N PHE A 39 2.53 22.31 -11.81
CA PHE A 39 2.95 20.92 -11.51
C PHE A 39 4.05 20.45 -12.46
N PHE A 40 3.83 20.63 -13.76
CA PHE A 40 4.80 20.25 -14.79
C PHE A 40 6.06 21.12 -14.76
N THR A 41 5.92 22.40 -14.44
CA THR A 41 7.05 23.33 -14.27
C THR A 41 7.95 22.89 -13.12
N ILE A 42 7.40 22.48 -11.98
CA ILE A 42 8.18 21.99 -10.85
C ILE A 42 8.81 20.63 -11.18
N LEU A 43 8.07 19.75 -11.84
CA LEU A 43 8.59 18.46 -12.29
C LEU A 43 9.75 18.65 -13.29
N ALA A 44 9.63 19.61 -14.22
CA ALA A 44 10.69 19.96 -15.16
C ALA A 44 11.95 20.50 -14.46
N LYS A 45 11.81 21.24 -13.35
CA LYS A 45 12.94 21.71 -12.54
C LYS A 45 13.71 20.57 -11.83
N MET A 46 13.13 19.36 -11.74
CA MET A 46 13.82 18.18 -11.26
C MET A 46 14.74 17.56 -12.34
N PHE A 47 14.62 18.01 -13.59
CA PHE A 47 15.45 17.62 -14.73
C PHE A 47 16.17 18.85 -15.30
N PRO A 48 17.51 18.78 -15.53
CA PRO A 48 18.40 17.65 -15.29
C PRO A 48 18.73 17.46 -13.80
N PRO A 49 18.89 16.19 -13.35
CA PRO A 49 19.27 15.88 -11.98
C PRO A 49 20.73 16.29 -11.70
N ASP A 50 21.01 16.71 -10.46
CA ASP A 50 22.37 17.07 -10.03
C ASP A 50 23.23 15.81 -9.79
N TRP A 51 24.00 15.41 -10.81
CA TRP A 51 24.87 14.22 -10.74
C TRP A 51 25.95 14.31 -9.67
N ARG A 52 26.40 15.52 -9.32
CA ARG A 52 27.42 15.71 -8.26
C ARG A 52 26.89 15.32 -6.89
N TYR A 53 25.57 15.40 -6.72
CA TYR A 53 24.89 15.03 -5.48
C TYR A 53 24.67 13.52 -5.32
N ALA A 54 24.89 12.70 -6.37
CA ALA A 54 24.63 11.25 -6.36
C ALA A 54 25.37 10.53 -5.22
N ALA A 55 26.65 10.85 -5.00
CA ALA A 55 27.46 10.21 -3.95
C ALA A 55 26.87 10.40 -2.54
N SER A 56 26.32 11.58 -2.24
CA SER A 56 25.69 11.90 -0.95
C SER A 56 24.39 11.12 -0.71
N VAL A 57 23.74 10.65 -1.79
CA VAL A 57 22.48 9.93 -1.72
C VAL A 57 22.67 8.44 -1.41
N LEU A 58 23.83 7.85 -1.75
CA LEU A 58 24.07 6.40 -1.68
C LEU A 58 23.93 5.84 -0.26
N ALA A 59 24.49 6.51 0.74
CA ALA A 59 24.42 6.04 2.13
C ALA A 59 22.98 6.08 2.70
N PRO A 60 22.19 7.18 2.57
CA PRO A 60 20.79 7.20 2.96
C PRO A 60 19.91 6.24 2.14
N LEU A 61 20.24 6.02 0.86
CA LEU A 61 19.56 5.04 0.02
C LEU A 61 19.76 3.62 0.55
N TRP A 62 21.01 3.27 0.91
CA TRP A 62 21.31 1.99 1.55
C TRP A 62 20.56 1.83 2.87
N GLN A 63 20.53 2.85 3.73
CA GLN A 63 19.76 2.83 4.97
C GLN A 63 18.26 2.54 4.71
N THR A 64 17.70 3.13 3.66
CA THR A 64 16.29 2.89 3.27
C THR A 64 16.05 1.44 2.85
N VAL A 65 16.95 0.86 2.06
CA VAL A 65 16.91 -0.55 1.67
C VAL A 65 17.10 -1.45 2.90
N GLN A 66 18.07 -1.14 3.73
CA GLN A 66 18.40 -1.87 4.96
C GLN A 66 17.19 -1.97 5.90
N MET A 67 16.54 -0.83 6.22
CA MET A 67 15.31 -0.80 7.03
C MET A 67 14.20 -1.65 6.42
N SER A 68 14.04 -1.57 5.10
CA SER A 68 12.99 -2.29 4.38
C SER A 68 13.20 -3.79 4.42
N VAL A 69 14.43 -4.26 4.17
CA VAL A 69 14.79 -5.68 4.22
C VAL A 69 14.66 -6.20 5.63
N ALA A 70 15.36 -5.59 6.61
CA ALA A 70 15.33 -6.04 8.00
C ALA A 70 13.90 -6.05 8.56
N GLY A 71 13.15 -4.95 8.40
CA GLY A 71 11.78 -4.86 8.89
C GLY A 71 10.83 -5.87 8.25
N THR A 72 10.94 -6.08 6.93
CA THR A 72 10.08 -7.04 6.23
C THR A 72 10.34 -8.47 6.70
N PHE A 73 11.60 -8.90 6.79
CA PHE A 73 11.90 -10.29 7.16
C PHE A 73 11.70 -10.56 8.66
N LEU A 74 11.96 -9.59 9.54
CA LEU A 74 11.58 -9.70 10.96
C LEU A 74 10.06 -9.80 11.11
N GLY A 75 9.31 -8.95 10.39
CA GLY A 75 7.85 -9.01 10.37
C GLY A 75 7.33 -10.33 9.81
N ALA A 76 7.95 -10.87 8.74
CA ALA A 76 7.62 -12.17 8.17
C ALA A 76 7.87 -13.32 9.15
N ALA A 77 9.01 -13.32 9.86
CA ALA A 77 9.32 -14.33 10.85
C ALA A 77 8.28 -14.41 11.97
N LEU A 78 7.75 -13.24 12.41
CA LEU A 78 6.68 -13.17 13.40
C LEU A 78 5.29 -13.49 12.80
N ALA A 79 5.08 -13.20 11.51
CA ALA A 79 3.80 -13.39 10.86
C ALA A 79 3.43 -14.86 10.64
N LEU A 80 4.41 -15.72 10.36
CA LEU A 80 4.16 -17.12 10.04
C LEU A 80 3.54 -17.91 11.23
N PRO A 81 4.09 -17.86 12.46
CA PRO A 81 3.45 -18.49 13.61
C PRO A 81 2.11 -17.84 13.98
N MET A 82 1.98 -16.51 13.86
CA MET A 82 0.72 -15.83 14.11
C MET A 82 -0.36 -16.27 13.12
N ALA A 83 -0.03 -16.42 11.84
CA ALA A 83 -0.97 -16.88 10.82
C ALA A 83 -1.45 -18.31 11.10
N ALA A 84 -0.58 -19.21 11.57
CA ALA A 84 -0.95 -20.57 11.92
C ALA A 84 -1.96 -20.60 13.09
N VAL A 85 -1.79 -19.74 14.10
CA VAL A 85 -2.76 -19.62 15.21
C VAL A 85 -4.05 -18.92 14.76
N CYS A 86 -3.96 -17.95 13.87
CA CYS A 86 -5.10 -17.23 13.31
C CYS A 86 -5.93 -18.08 12.33
N SER A 87 -5.35 -19.08 11.64
CA SER A 87 -6.08 -19.90 10.68
C SER A 87 -7.17 -20.72 11.37
N ALA A 88 -8.42 -20.57 10.89
CA ALA A 88 -9.56 -21.32 11.40
C ALA A 88 -9.49 -22.82 11.03
N ALA A 89 -8.84 -23.11 9.91
CA ALA A 89 -8.65 -24.49 9.43
C ALA A 89 -7.58 -25.25 10.24
N VAL A 90 -6.55 -24.54 10.72
CA VAL A 90 -5.42 -25.13 11.46
C VAL A 90 -5.69 -25.20 12.97
N THR A 91 -6.29 -24.15 13.53
CA THR A 91 -6.47 -23.99 14.98
C THR A 91 -7.77 -24.64 15.46
N ALA A 92 -7.65 -25.53 16.47
CA ALA A 92 -8.81 -26.19 17.09
C ALA A 92 -9.69 -25.26 17.95
N ARG A 93 -9.28 -24.02 18.19
CA ARG A 93 -9.95 -23.05 19.08
C ARG A 93 -10.46 -21.86 18.28
N PRO A 94 -11.70 -21.89 17.75
CA PRO A 94 -12.23 -20.84 16.88
C PRO A 94 -12.33 -19.48 17.58
N GLY A 95 -12.62 -19.44 18.88
CA GLY A 95 -12.67 -18.21 19.65
C GLY A 95 -11.31 -17.49 19.73
N LEU A 96 -10.23 -18.22 19.99
CA LEU A 96 -8.88 -17.66 20.02
C LEU A 96 -8.47 -17.13 18.64
N SER A 97 -8.72 -17.90 17.59
CA SER A 97 -8.47 -17.48 16.22
C SER A 97 -9.22 -16.18 15.88
N ALA A 98 -10.51 -16.05 16.24
CA ALA A 98 -11.30 -14.86 15.99
C ALA A 98 -10.75 -13.63 16.71
N VAL A 99 -10.37 -13.76 17.98
CA VAL A 99 -9.78 -12.67 18.77
C VAL A 99 -8.44 -12.21 18.17
N LEU A 100 -7.56 -13.15 17.85
CA LEU A 100 -6.25 -12.82 17.27
C LEU A 100 -6.38 -12.19 15.88
N ARG A 101 -7.30 -12.67 15.04
CA ARG A 101 -7.64 -12.02 13.77
C ARG A 101 -8.12 -10.58 13.96
N ALA A 102 -8.96 -10.34 14.96
CA ALA A 102 -9.42 -8.99 15.29
C ALA A 102 -8.24 -8.09 15.70
N VAL A 103 -7.37 -8.57 16.59
CA VAL A 103 -6.16 -7.84 17.03
C VAL A 103 -5.24 -7.51 15.86
N VAL A 104 -4.92 -8.47 15.01
CA VAL A 104 -4.07 -8.24 13.83
C VAL A 104 -4.74 -7.27 12.84
N ASN A 105 -6.05 -7.34 12.64
CA ASN A 105 -6.78 -6.40 11.78
C ASN A 105 -6.76 -4.98 12.34
N VAL A 106 -6.90 -4.82 13.67
CA VAL A 106 -6.76 -3.52 14.35
C VAL A 106 -5.34 -2.99 14.17
N LEU A 107 -4.31 -3.80 14.42
CA LEU A 107 -2.91 -3.39 14.25
C LEU A 107 -2.61 -2.96 12.80
N ARG A 108 -3.15 -3.69 11.82
CA ARG A 108 -3.01 -3.38 10.38
C ARG A 108 -3.73 -2.09 9.96
N SER A 109 -4.74 -1.65 10.71
CA SER A 109 -5.44 -0.40 10.41
C SER A 109 -4.63 0.84 10.84
N VAL A 110 -3.61 0.67 11.68
CA VAL A 110 -2.70 1.77 12.06
C VAL A 110 -1.81 2.13 10.87
N PRO A 111 -1.77 3.41 10.45
CA PRO A 111 -0.90 3.85 9.36
C PRO A 111 0.58 3.63 9.69
N VAL A 112 1.38 3.24 8.70
CA VAL A 112 2.82 2.99 8.88
C VAL A 112 3.57 4.22 9.39
N LEU A 113 3.12 5.42 9.03
CA LEU A 113 3.70 6.68 9.50
C LEU A 113 3.52 6.87 11.01
N VAL A 114 2.33 6.55 11.53
CA VAL A 114 2.05 6.62 12.97
C VAL A 114 2.91 5.61 13.73
N LEU A 115 3.07 4.40 13.18
CA LEU A 115 3.99 3.40 13.72
C LEU A 115 5.44 3.91 13.75
N ALA A 116 5.88 4.58 12.68
CA ALA A 116 7.23 5.14 12.60
C ALA A 116 7.45 6.29 13.60
N LEU A 117 6.48 7.19 13.73
CA LEU A 117 6.55 8.29 14.69
C LEU A 117 6.58 7.74 16.13
N THR A 118 5.71 6.78 16.45
CA THR A 118 5.70 6.09 17.75
C THR A 118 7.03 5.37 18.02
N ALA A 119 7.57 4.68 17.01
CA ALA A 119 8.86 4.01 17.12
C ALA A 119 10.02 5.02 17.29
N SER A 120 9.97 6.18 16.62
CA SER A 120 10.97 7.24 16.77
C SER A 120 10.94 7.85 18.17
N PHE A 121 9.78 8.01 18.78
CA PHE A 121 9.69 8.44 20.17
C PHE A 121 10.27 7.40 21.16
N LEU A 122 10.02 6.11 20.92
CA LEU A 122 10.46 5.03 21.79
C LEU A 122 11.96 4.71 21.67
N LEU A 123 12.43 4.56 20.42
CA LEU A 123 13.77 4.07 20.08
C LEU A 123 14.76 5.19 19.72
N GLY A 124 14.26 6.43 19.68
CA GLY A 124 15.02 7.58 19.18
C GLY A 124 15.03 7.68 17.65
N ILE A 125 15.53 8.81 17.16
CA ILE A 125 15.68 9.08 15.73
C ILE A 125 16.73 8.13 15.14
N GLY A 126 16.38 7.40 14.05
CA GLY A 126 17.34 6.53 13.38
C GLY A 126 16.71 5.34 12.65
N THR A 127 17.57 4.54 12.01
CA THR A 127 17.16 3.41 11.17
C THR A 127 16.44 2.30 11.94
N LEU A 128 16.71 2.15 13.25
CA LEU A 128 16.03 1.16 14.09
C LEU A 128 14.54 1.47 14.22
N ALA A 129 14.16 2.75 14.39
CA ALA A 129 12.76 3.16 14.47
C ALA A 129 12.00 2.84 13.18
N GLY A 130 12.62 3.15 12.03
CA GLY A 130 12.05 2.78 10.72
C GLY A 130 11.91 1.27 10.52
N THR A 131 12.92 0.50 10.92
CA THR A 131 12.90 -0.96 10.88
C THR A 131 11.77 -1.53 11.75
N ALA A 132 11.60 -1.02 12.98
CA ALA A 132 10.54 -1.45 13.88
C ALA A 132 9.14 -1.15 13.31
N ALA A 133 8.94 0.04 12.75
CA ALA A 133 7.67 0.40 12.12
C ALA A 133 7.34 -0.51 10.92
N ILE A 134 8.32 -0.76 10.05
CA ILE A 134 8.16 -1.67 8.90
C ILE A 134 7.93 -3.11 9.37
N CYS A 135 8.59 -3.55 10.45
CA CYS A 135 8.38 -4.87 11.03
C CYS A 135 6.92 -5.06 11.47
N VAL A 136 6.37 -4.14 12.26
CA VAL A 136 4.97 -4.19 12.72
C VAL A 136 3.99 -4.13 11.56
N TYR A 137 4.23 -3.26 10.59
CA TYR A 137 3.41 -3.13 9.38
C TYR A 137 3.42 -4.42 8.55
N SER A 138 4.61 -4.98 8.30
CA SER A 138 4.77 -6.23 7.53
C SER A 138 4.17 -7.42 8.26
N PHE A 139 4.34 -7.49 9.58
CA PHE A 139 3.72 -8.51 10.42
C PHE A 139 2.19 -8.54 10.24
N GLY A 140 1.53 -7.38 10.29
CA GLY A 140 0.08 -7.31 10.13
C GLY A 140 -0.40 -7.77 8.76
N ILE A 141 0.27 -7.32 7.69
CA ILE A 141 -0.11 -7.67 6.31
C ILE A 141 0.17 -9.15 6.02
N LEU A 142 1.38 -9.63 6.33
CA LEU A 142 1.79 -11.00 6.03
C LEU A 142 1.01 -12.01 6.86
N SER A 143 0.70 -11.72 8.13
CA SER A 143 -0.16 -12.59 8.94
C SER A 143 -1.49 -12.82 8.24
N ARG A 144 -2.15 -11.75 7.76
CA ARG A 144 -3.44 -11.86 7.08
C ARG A 144 -3.34 -12.65 5.77
N MET A 145 -2.42 -12.29 4.89
CA MET A 145 -2.25 -12.98 3.61
C MET A 145 -2.02 -14.48 3.83
N THR A 146 -1.20 -14.82 4.83
CA THR A 146 -0.82 -16.20 5.10
C THR A 146 -1.95 -17.01 5.72
N TRP A 147 -2.73 -16.48 6.70
CA TRP A 147 -3.86 -17.27 7.21
C TRP A 147 -4.97 -17.43 6.16
N GLU A 148 -5.19 -16.43 5.28
CA GLU A 148 -6.13 -16.57 4.17
C GLU A 148 -5.69 -17.69 3.21
N GLU A 149 -4.38 -17.83 2.92
CA GLU A 149 -3.84 -18.97 2.15
C GLU A 149 -3.98 -20.29 2.90
N MET A 150 -3.72 -20.33 4.21
CA MET A 150 -3.88 -21.52 5.03
C MET A 150 -5.33 -21.99 5.09
N ASP A 151 -6.31 -21.05 5.15
CA ASP A 151 -7.74 -21.38 5.16
C ASP A 151 -8.24 -21.98 3.83
N HIS A 152 -7.49 -21.75 2.74
CA HIS A 152 -7.79 -22.32 1.41
C HIS A 152 -6.93 -23.54 1.05
N ALA A 153 -5.98 -23.93 1.90
CA ALA A 153 -5.13 -25.09 1.68
C ALA A 153 -5.90 -26.41 1.80
N ASP A 154 -5.43 -27.48 1.12
CA ASP A 154 -6.01 -28.82 1.28
C ASP A 154 -5.69 -29.37 2.66
N MET A 155 -6.72 -29.56 3.48
CA MET A 155 -6.60 -30.06 4.86
C MET A 155 -6.60 -31.59 4.96
N ARG A 156 -6.98 -32.33 3.90
CA ARG A 156 -7.03 -33.80 3.90
C ARG A 156 -5.71 -34.46 4.31
N PRO A 157 -4.53 -34.01 3.83
CA PRO A 157 -3.25 -34.56 4.29
C PRO A 157 -2.98 -34.34 5.79
N LEU A 158 -3.45 -33.20 6.34
CA LEU A 158 -3.33 -32.92 7.78
C LEU A 158 -4.17 -33.88 8.60
N GLU A 159 -5.40 -34.11 8.20
CA GLU A 159 -6.34 -35.03 8.88
C GLU A 159 -5.81 -36.47 8.83
N THR A 160 -5.34 -36.91 7.66
CA THR A 160 -4.77 -38.26 7.48
C THR A 160 -3.55 -38.51 8.39
N LEU A 161 -2.60 -37.56 8.44
CA LEU A 161 -1.43 -37.69 9.33
C LEU A 161 -1.80 -37.62 10.81
N SER A 162 -2.80 -36.80 11.15
CA SER A 162 -3.30 -36.71 12.53
C SER A 162 -4.00 -38.00 12.96
N ALA A 163 -4.79 -38.60 12.09
CA ALA A 163 -5.46 -39.90 12.32
C ALA A 163 -4.46 -41.05 12.46
N SER A 164 -3.28 -40.97 11.83
CA SER A 164 -2.20 -41.92 11.96
C SER A 164 -1.38 -41.76 13.25
N GLY A 165 -1.85 -40.95 14.23
CA GLY A 165 -1.17 -40.73 15.51
C GLY A 165 -0.04 -39.69 15.47
N CYS A 166 0.16 -38.99 14.37
CA CYS A 166 1.14 -37.92 14.30
C CYS A 166 0.65 -36.68 15.10
N SER A 167 1.55 -36.08 15.89
CA SER A 167 1.16 -34.86 16.61
C SER A 167 0.75 -33.73 15.63
N ARG A 168 -0.30 -33.00 15.99
CA ARG A 168 -0.88 -31.95 15.11
C ARG A 168 0.14 -30.95 14.61
N ALA A 169 1.13 -30.56 15.43
CA ALA A 169 2.20 -29.65 15.02
C ALA A 169 3.11 -30.26 13.94
N LYS A 170 3.50 -31.54 14.10
CA LYS A 170 4.30 -32.26 13.09
C LYS A 170 3.50 -32.45 11.79
N ALA A 171 2.21 -32.82 11.89
CA ALA A 171 1.33 -32.97 10.76
C ALA A 171 1.20 -31.64 10.01
N PHE A 172 0.95 -30.52 10.71
CA PHE A 172 0.91 -29.18 10.14
C PHE A 172 2.20 -28.82 9.37
N CYS A 173 3.36 -29.01 10.00
CA CYS A 173 4.65 -28.71 9.35
C CYS A 173 4.92 -29.54 8.09
N ARG A 174 4.38 -30.77 8.02
CA ARG A 174 4.60 -31.69 6.90
C ARG A 174 3.56 -31.56 5.78
N THR A 175 2.43 -30.91 6.03
CA THR A 175 1.31 -30.82 5.08
C THR A 175 0.97 -29.38 4.72
N VAL A 176 0.31 -28.64 5.60
CA VAL A 176 -0.20 -27.29 5.32
C VAL A 176 0.93 -26.29 5.09
N LEU A 177 1.94 -26.30 5.96
CA LEU A 177 3.07 -25.38 5.84
C LEU A 177 3.82 -25.57 4.50
N VAL A 178 4.00 -26.79 4.04
CA VAL A 178 4.67 -27.08 2.75
C VAL A 178 3.88 -26.53 1.57
N GLN A 179 2.53 -26.55 1.64
CA GLN A 179 1.65 -26.00 0.60
C GLN A 179 1.71 -24.47 0.56
N VAL A 180 1.70 -23.83 1.73
CA VAL A 180 1.57 -22.36 1.88
C VAL A 180 2.92 -21.64 1.81
N PHE A 181 4.01 -22.31 2.19
CA PHE A 181 5.33 -21.67 2.32
C PHE A 181 5.85 -20.97 1.05
N PRO A 182 5.68 -21.51 -0.17
CA PRO A 182 6.06 -20.80 -1.40
C PRO A 182 5.27 -19.51 -1.62
N GLY A 183 3.96 -19.54 -1.36
CA GLY A 183 3.09 -18.36 -1.40
C GLY A 183 3.49 -17.31 -0.37
N PHE A 184 3.74 -17.74 0.86
CA PHE A 184 4.25 -16.89 1.95
C PHE A 184 5.54 -16.16 1.55
N GLN A 185 6.52 -16.88 1.00
CA GLN A 185 7.77 -16.26 0.53
C GLN A 185 7.53 -15.26 -0.61
N ALA A 186 6.65 -15.59 -1.55
CA ALA A 186 6.26 -14.70 -2.64
C ALA A 186 5.59 -13.43 -2.11
N ASN A 187 4.71 -13.54 -1.12
CA ASN A 187 4.06 -12.42 -0.46
C ASN A 187 5.05 -11.57 0.34
N ALA A 188 6.03 -12.17 1.02
CA ALA A 188 7.09 -11.44 1.73
C ALA A 188 7.91 -10.57 0.75
N LEU A 189 8.26 -11.09 -0.42
CA LEU A 189 8.95 -10.34 -1.47
C LEU A 189 8.08 -9.20 -2.04
N TYR A 190 6.77 -9.42 -2.19
CA TYR A 190 5.84 -8.37 -2.61
C TYR A 190 5.74 -7.24 -1.57
N VAL A 191 5.67 -7.60 -0.28
CA VAL A 191 5.65 -6.63 0.81
C VAL A 191 6.97 -5.87 0.91
N LEU A 192 8.12 -6.54 0.70
CA LEU A 192 9.43 -5.89 0.62
C LEU A 192 9.47 -4.81 -0.47
N GLU A 193 8.99 -5.12 -1.68
CA GLU A 193 8.90 -4.16 -2.79
C GLU A 193 8.09 -2.90 -2.38
N SER A 194 6.97 -3.10 -1.66
CA SER A 194 6.16 -2.00 -1.15
C SER A 194 6.86 -1.21 -0.04
N ASN A 195 7.56 -1.90 0.86
CA ASN A 195 8.22 -1.29 2.02
C ASN A 195 9.38 -0.37 1.64
N VAL A 196 10.09 -0.66 0.55
CA VAL A 196 11.16 0.23 0.06
C VAL A 196 10.60 1.62 -0.32
N ARG A 197 9.40 1.66 -0.89
CA ARG A 197 8.71 2.93 -1.19
C ARG A 197 8.20 3.62 0.07
N HIS A 198 7.64 2.86 1.02
CA HIS A 198 7.18 3.42 2.30
C HIS A 198 8.36 3.92 3.16
N ALA A 199 9.49 3.21 3.17
CA ALA A 199 10.68 3.61 3.92
C ALA A 199 11.22 4.99 3.51
N ALA A 200 11.06 5.37 2.23
CA ALA A 200 11.42 6.69 1.76
C ALA A 200 10.59 7.82 2.41
N ILE A 201 9.39 7.51 2.94
CA ILE A 201 8.54 8.48 3.62
C ILE A 201 8.86 8.55 5.12
N LEU A 202 9.29 7.44 5.73
CA LEU A 202 9.49 7.35 7.17
C LEU A 202 10.57 8.31 7.70
N GLY A 203 11.51 8.70 6.87
CA GLY A 203 12.52 9.70 7.21
C GLY A 203 11.94 11.08 7.53
N TYR A 204 10.74 11.43 7.05
CA TYR A 204 10.06 12.68 7.40
C TYR A 204 9.69 12.75 8.90
N VAL A 205 9.54 11.61 9.55
CA VAL A 205 9.26 11.51 10.99
C VAL A 205 10.47 11.06 11.81
N GLY A 206 11.68 11.24 11.25
CA GLY A 206 12.93 10.94 11.96
C GLY A 206 13.35 9.47 11.95
N ALA A 207 12.72 8.61 11.15
CA ALA A 207 13.08 7.19 11.06
C ALA A 207 14.30 6.90 10.17
N GLY A 208 15.09 7.89 9.80
CA GLY A 208 16.32 7.71 8.99
C GLY A 208 16.08 7.56 7.49
N GLY A 209 17.14 7.24 6.75
CA GLY A 209 17.07 6.95 5.32
C GLY A 209 16.86 8.17 4.41
N LEU A 210 16.43 7.93 3.17
CA LEU A 210 16.25 8.94 2.12
C LEU A 210 15.25 10.04 2.48
N GLY A 211 14.26 9.75 3.33
CA GLY A 211 13.21 10.71 3.64
C GLY A 211 13.72 11.99 4.32
N ILE A 212 14.79 11.91 5.09
CA ILE A 212 15.43 13.08 5.70
C ILE A 212 15.98 14.01 4.62
N LEU A 213 16.74 13.46 3.66
CA LEU A 213 17.30 14.24 2.55
C LEU A 213 16.20 14.82 1.66
N LEU A 214 15.15 14.03 1.37
CA LEU A 214 14.01 14.51 0.59
C LEU A 214 13.33 15.69 1.26
N ASN A 215 13.05 15.60 2.57
CA ASN A 215 12.44 16.68 3.32
C ASN A 215 13.30 17.95 3.30
N GLU A 216 14.61 17.81 3.55
CA GLU A 216 15.58 18.90 3.53
C GLU A 216 15.60 19.58 2.15
N LYS A 217 15.84 18.81 1.07
CA LYS A 217 16.02 19.39 -0.27
C LYS A 217 14.74 20.00 -0.85
N ILE A 218 13.56 19.48 -0.48
CA ILE A 218 12.27 20.08 -0.85
C ILE A 218 12.05 21.39 -0.08
N ALA A 219 12.36 21.43 1.22
CA ALA A 219 12.26 22.65 2.02
C ALA A 219 13.13 23.77 1.44
N TRP A 220 14.34 23.45 1.02
CA TRP A 220 15.29 24.37 0.39
C TRP A 220 15.00 24.64 -1.09
N ARG A 221 13.97 24.00 -1.69
CA ARG A 221 13.60 24.12 -3.12
C ARG A 221 14.71 23.73 -4.10
N GLU A 222 15.61 22.85 -3.69
CA GLU A 222 16.71 22.32 -4.49
C GLU A 222 16.22 21.18 -5.41
N TYR A 223 15.34 21.51 -6.37
CA TYR A 223 14.61 20.51 -7.17
C TYR A 223 15.52 19.60 -8.01
N ALA A 224 16.65 20.09 -8.52
CA ALA A 224 17.61 19.24 -9.24
C ALA A 224 18.20 18.12 -8.35
N ARG A 225 18.44 18.40 -7.06
CA ARG A 225 18.89 17.40 -6.08
C ARG A 225 17.76 16.45 -5.70
N VAL A 226 16.52 16.96 -5.56
CA VAL A 226 15.34 16.10 -5.39
C VAL A 226 15.19 15.15 -6.58
N GLY A 227 15.39 15.65 -7.81
CA GLY A 227 15.41 14.82 -9.02
C GLY A 227 16.44 13.69 -8.97
N MET A 228 17.65 13.96 -8.49
CA MET A 228 18.69 12.93 -8.31
C MET A 228 18.30 11.88 -7.27
N ILE A 229 17.74 12.29 -6.12
CA ILE A 229 17.29 11.36 -5.08
C ILE A 229 16.18 10.44 -5.65
N LEU A 230 15.20 11.02 -6.36
CA LEU A 230 14.11 10.26 -6.97
C LEU A 230 14.59 9.33 -8.09
N LEU A 231 15.56 9.74 -8.89
CA LEU A 231 16.15 8.92 -9.95
C LEU A 231 16.83 7.67 -9.37
N LEU A 232 17.66 7.86 -8.34
CA LEU A 232 18.35 6.75 -7.68
C LEU A 232 17.37 5.83 -6.94
N LEU A 233 16.37 6.40 -6.25
CA LEU A 233 15.29 5.61 -5.64
C LEU A 233 14.54 4.79 -6.69
N TYR A 234 14.23 5.39 -7.85
CA TYR A 234 13.57 4.72 -8.96
C TYR A 234 14.39 3.55 -9.50
N ALA A 235 15.69 3.76 -9.71
CA ALA A 235 16.59 2.71 -10.16
C ALA A 235 16.63 1.52 -9.18
N VAL A 236 16.71 1.78 -7.87
CA VAL A 236 16.70 0.74 -6.84
C VAL A 236 15.34 0.03 -6.76
N VAL A 237 14.23 0.76 -6.84
CA VAL A 237 12.88 0.15 -6.86
C VAL A 237 12.71 -0.76 -8.06
N LEU A 238 13.16 -0.35 -9.27
CA LEU A 238 13.12 -1.19 -10.47
C LEU A 238 13.98 -2.46 -10.30
N LEU A 239 15.17 -2.32 -9.73
CA LEU A 239 16.05 -3.45 -9.47
C LEU A 239 15.39 -4.46 -8.50
N ILE A 240 14.82 -3.97 -7.39
CA ILE A 240 14.13 -4.80 -6.40
C ILE A 240 12.87 -5.44 -7.02
N GLU A 241 12.09 -4.72 -7.83
CA GLU A 241 10.91 -5.25 -8.52
C GLU A 241 11.30 -6.37 -9.51
N ALA A 242 12.38 -6.17 -10.28
CA ALA A 242 12.89 -7.17 -11.21
C ALA A 242 13.40 -8.43 -10.48
N LEU A 243 14.20 -8.23 -9.42
CA LEU A 243 14.71 -9.32 -8.59
C LEU A 243 13.58 -10.08 -7.89
N SER A 244 12.66 -9.37 -7.24
CA SER A 244 11.48 -9.94 -6.57
C SER A 244 10.62 -10.75 -7.55
N THR A 245 10.40 -10.25 -8.78
CA THR A 245 9.62 -10.96 -9.78
C THR A 245 10.30 -12.25 -10.24
N ARG A 246 11.62 -12.23 -10.43
CA ARG A 246 12.40 -13.45 -10.76
C ARG A 246 12.36 -14.45 -9.61
N CYS A 247 12.61 -14.00 -8.38
CA CYS A 247 12.58 -14.87 -7.20
C CYS A 247 11.20 -15.52 -7.01
N ARG A 248 10.12 -14.75 -7.15
CA ARG A 248 8.75 -15.29 -7.08
C ARG A 248 8.46 -16.34 -8.15
N ALA A 249 8.90 -16.11 -9.39
CA ALA A 249 8.72 -17.08 -10.48
C ALA A 249 9.42 -18.42 -10.21
N VAL A 250 10.60 -18.38 -9.55
CA VAL A 250 11.34 -19.57 -9.12
C VAL A 250 10.67 -20.26 -7.95
N LEU A 251 10.23 -19.49 -6.94
CA LEU A 251 9.61 -20.01 -5.71
C LEU A 251 8.25 -20.67 -6.00
N LEU A 252 7.43 -20.06 -6.85
CA LEU A 252 6.11 -20.56 -7.24
C LEU A 252 6.16 -21.66 -8.32
N GLY A 253 7.35 -22.02 -8.81
CA GLY A 253 7.51 -23.08 -9.80
C GLY A 253 7.00 -22.72 -11.21
N VAL A 254 6.69 -21.44 -11.49
CA VAL A 254 6.25 -20.97 -12.81
C VAL A 254 7.37 -21.10 -13.86
N LYS A 255 8.62 -20.96 -13.44
CA LYS A 255 9.80 -21.35 -14.20
C LYS A 255 10.41 -22.59 -13.55
N SER A 256 10.80 -23.57 -14.38
CA SER A 256 11.53 -24.75 -13.97
C SER A 256 12.89 -24.33 -13.38
N GLY A 257 12.88 -23.84 -12.15
CA GLY A 257 14.10 -23.52 -11.41
C GLY A 257 14.74 -24.79 -10.88
N SER A 258 16.03 -24.96 -11.11
CA SER A 258 16.80 -26.06 -10.53
C SER A 258 16.79 -25.97 -8.99
N ARG A 259 17.03 -27.10 -8.30
CA ARG A 259 17.20 -27.08 -6.83
C ARG A 259 18.31 -26.11 -6.40
N ALA A 260 19.34 -25.94 -7.23
CA ALA A 260 20.43 -25.00 -7.00
C ALA A 260 19.94 -23.54 -7.04
N GLU A 261 19.12 -23.15 -8.01
CA GLU A 261 18.58 -21.79 -8.10
C GLU A 261 17.71 -21.44 -6.90
N ARG A 262 16.85 -22.36 -6.42
CA ARG A 262 16.05 -22.15 -5.20
C ARG A 262 16.93 -21.95 -3.97
N ARG A 263 18.03 -22.72 -3.85
CA ARG A 263 19.01 -22.55 -2.76
C ARG A 263 19.74 -21.21 -2.88
N CYS A 264 20.17 -20.81 -4.08
CA CYS A 264 20.81 -19.51 -4.31
C CYS A 264 19.88 -18.36 -3.91
N VAL A 265 18.60 -18.40 -4.26
CA VAL A 265 17.61 -17.40 -3.86
C VAL A 265 17.48 -17.35 -2.33
N ALA A 266 17.36 -18.50 -1.67
CA ALA A 266 17.25 -18.57 -0.22
C ALA A 266 18.51 -18.03 0.50
N VAL A 267 19.71 -18.39 0.03
CA VAL A 267 20.99 -17.91 0.56
C VAL A 267 21.13 -16.40 0.35
N LEU A 268 20.79 -15.89 -0.83
CA LEU A 268 20.81 -14.46 -1.13
C LEU A 268 19.90 -13.67 -0.20
N LEU A 269 18.66 -14.14 0.00
CA LEU A 269 17.71 -13.48 0.90
C LEU A 269 18.17 -13.53 2.36
N ALA A 270 18.72 -14.67 2.81
CA ALA A 270 19.29 -14.80 4.14
C ALA A 270 20.50 -13.88 4.33
N ALA A 271 21.43 -13.83 3.38
CA ALA A 271 22.60 -12.95 3.42
C ALA A 271 22.20 -11.47 3.45
N LEU A 272 21.23 -11.06 2.62
CA LEU A 272 20.70 -9.70 2.63
C LEU A 272 20.06 -9.35 3.97
N THR A 273 19.33 -10.30 4.58
CA THR A 273 18.70 -10.10 5.90
C THR A 273 19.75 -9.92 6.97
N VAL A 274 20.75 -10.78 7.03
CA VAL A 274 21.86 -10.68 8.00
C VAL A 274 22.62 -9.38 7.83
N LEU A 275 22.99 -9.04 6.59
CA LEU A 275 23.68 -7.77 6.27
C LEU A 275 22.85 -6.54 6.67
N SER A 276 21.53 -6.62 6.53
CA SER A 276 20.63 -5.53 6.89
C SER A 276 20.46 -5.38 8.41
N LEU A 277 20.65 -6.43 9.19
CA LEU A 277 20.63 -6.35 10.66
C LEU A 277 21.94 -5.78 11.23
N VAL A 278 23.06 -6.00 10.53
CA VAL A 278 24.36 -5.43 10.91
C VAL A 278 24.39 -3.94 10.54
N GLY A 279 24.64 -3.08 11.53
CA GLY A 279 24.75 -1.64 11.30
C GLY A 279 23.46 -0.83 11.43
N LEU A 280 22.39 -1.44 11.97
CA LEU A 280 21.24 -0.65 12.43
C LEU A 280 21.71 0.29 13.55
N SER A 281 21.49 1.61 13.38
CA SER A 281 21.87 2.57 14.39
C SER A 281 20.93 2.47 15.59
N THR A 282 21.46 2.07 16.73
CA THR A 282 20.75 1.97 17.99
C THR A 282 21.21 3.10 18.92
N ARG A 283 20.37 4.09 19.17
CA ARG A 283 20.58 5.00 20.31
C ARG A 283 20.02 4.43 21.62
N GLY A 284 19.38 3.27 21.57
CA GLY A 284 18.80 2.56 22.71
C GLY A 284 17.43 3.11 23.15
N ILE A 285 16.75 2.31 23.95
CA ILE A 285 15.48 2.68 24.57
C ILE A 285 15.77 3.63 25.73
N SER A 286 15.26 4.87 25.66
CA SER A 286 15.38 5.83 26.75
C SER A 286 14.21 5.74 27.71
N ARG A 287 14.41 6.13 28.98
CA ARG A 287 13.32 6.24 29.97
C ARG A 287 12.27 7.26 29.51
N ALA A 288 12.69 8.35 28.88
CA ALA A 288 11.81 9.34 28.28
C ALA A 288 10.96 8.74 27.16
N GLY A 289 11.55 7.91 26.28
CA GLY A 289 10.81 7.20 25.22
C GLY A 289 9.74 6.25 25.78
N LEU A 290 10.03 5.53 26.85
CA LEU A 290 9.03 4.67 27.51
C LEU A 290 7.86 5.48 28.12
N ALA A 291 8.15 6.64 28.71
CA ALA A 291 7.12 7.53 29.24
C ALA A 291 6.21 8.06 28.10
N VAL A 292 6.79 8.47 26.99
CA VAL A 292 6.05 8.90 25.79
C VAL A 292 5.20 7.76 25.22
N PHE A 293 5.75 6.56 25.10
CA PHE A 293 5.00 5.38 24.65
C PHE A 293 3.83 5.06 25.59
N GLY A 294 4.04 5.13 26.91
CA GLY A 294 2.97 5.02 27.90
C GLY A 294 1.89 6.10 27.74
N GLY A 295 2.28 7.33 27.38
CA GLY A 295 1.36 8.43 27.05
C GLY A 295 0.52 8.13 25.81
N ILE A 296 1.12 7.61 24.75
CA ILE A 296 0.42 7.19 23.50
C ILE A 296 -0.62 6.11 23.82
N LEU A 297 -0.24 5.09 24.59
CA LEU A 297 -1.17 4.03 24.99
C LEU A 297 -2.33 4.58 25.84
N ARG A 298 -2.04 5.45 26.81
CA ARG A 298 -3.10 6.10 27.61
C ARG A 298 -4.04 6.90 26.73
N GLY A 299 -3.52 7.71 25.81
CA GLY A 299 -4.32 8.49 24.87
C GLY A 299 -5.23 7.63 24.01
N LEU A 300 -4.76 6.44 23.60
CA LEU A 300 -5.56 5.49 22.83
C LEU A 300 -6.73 4.91 23.66
N PHE A 301 -6.51 4.64 24.95
CA PHE A 301 -7.54 4.10 25.85
C PHE A 301 -8.38 5.18 26.56
N SER A 302 -7.92 6.45 26.56
CA SER A 302 -8.65 7.60 27.09
C SER A 302 -8.71 8.73 26.06
N PRO A 303 -9.40 8.51 24.92
CA PRO A 303 -9.50 9.49 23.86
C PRO A 303 -10.35 10.69 24.31
N ASP A 304 -10.12 11.83 23.66
CA ASP A 304 -10.97 13.00 23.85
C ASP A 304 -12.34 12.77 23.21
N VAL A 305 -13.33 12.46 24.05
CA VAL A 305 -14.71 12.17 23.62
C VAL A 305 -15.37 13.39 22.99
N SER A 306 -14.98 14.60 23.41
CA SER A 306 -15.53 15.83 22.83
C SER A 306 -15.16 15.96 21.35
N LEU A 307 -13.91 15.63 20.98
CA LEU A 307 -13.46 15.60 19.60
C LEU A 307 -14.09 14.45 18.80
N LEU A 308 -14.31 13.29 19.43
CA LEU A 308 -14.94 12.12 18.78
C LEU A 308 -16.37 12.40 18.32
N LEU A 309 -17.12 13.21 19.07
CA LEU A 309 -18.54 13.48 18.81
C LEU A 309 -18.80 14.84 18.17
N SER A 310 -17.79 15.72 18.12
CA SER A 310 -17.93 17.08 17.61
C SER A 310 -18.14 17.07 16.09
N ALA A 311 -19.21 17.73 15.63
CA ALA A 311 -19.45 17.99 14.21
C ALA A 311 -18.69 19.22 13.66
N ALA A 312 -17.89 19.89 14.49
CA ALA A 312 -17.06 21.04 14.08
C ALA A 312 -16.02 20.63 13.03
N PRO A 313 -15.47 21.57 12.24
CA PRO A 313 -14.44 21.24 11.24
C PRO A 313 -13.16 20.61 11.81
N THR A 314 -12.92 20.76 13.12
CA THR A 314 -11.81 20.09 13.84
C THR A 314 -12.22 18.77 14.47
N GLY A 315 -13.50 18.43 14.46
CA GLY A 315 -14.04 17.19 15.02
C GLY A 315 -13.74 15.97 14.15
N VAL A 316 -13.64 14.82 14.79
CA VAL A 316 -13.34 13.54 14.13
C VAL A 316 -14.34 13.21 13.00
N PRO A 317 -15.68 13.33 13.19
CA PRO A 317 -16.64 12.98 12.13
C PRO A 317 -16.47 13.80 10.85
N TYR A 318 -16.27 15.11 10.96
CA TYR A 318 -16.04 15.98 9.82
C TYR A 318 -14.75 15.61 9.07
N LEU A 319 -13.65 15.46 9.80
CA LEU A 319 -12.34 15.11 9.23
C LEU A 319 -12.32 13.72 8.60
N LEU A 320 -13.08 12.77 9.14
CA LEU A 320 -13.26 11.45 8.55
C LEU A 320 -14.05 11.51 7.25
N LEU A 321 -15.14 12.29 7.23
CA LEU A 321 -15.91 12.49 6.00
C LEU A 321 -15.05 13.12 4.91
N GLU A 322 -14.27 14.16 5.26
CA GLU A 322 -13.32 14.80 4.37
C GLU A 322 -12.30 13.79 3.82
N THR A 323 -11.71 12.98 4.70
CA THR A 323 -10.74 11.94 4.34
C THR A 323 -11.33 10.89 3.40
N VAL A 324 -12.54 10.41 3.68
CA VAL A 324 -13.26 9.45 2.82
C VAL A 324 -13.57 10.08 1.45
N CYS A 325 -14.06 11.30 1.43
CA CYS A 325 -14.37 12.02 0.18
C CYS A 325 -13.12 12.21 -0.69
N MET A 326 -11.99 12.61 -0.09
CA MET A 326 -10.69 12.69 -0.79
C MET A 326 -10.28 11.33 -1.38
N ALA A 327 -10.37 10.27 -0.58
CA ALA A 327 -9.97 8.93 -0.99
C ALA A 327 -10.87 8.37 -2.10
N VAL A 328 -12.19 8.55 -2.01
CA VAL A 328 -13.16 8.12 -3.04
C VAL A 328 -12.88 8.85 -4.35
N THR A 329 -12.89 10.20 -4.33
CA THR A 329 -12.75 10.99 -5.55
C THR A 329 -11.38 10.79 -6.19
N GLY A 330 -10.30 10.81 -5.38
CA GLY A 330 -8.95 10.57 -5.86
C GLY A 330 -8.78 9.18 -6.48
N THR A 331 -9.37 8.14 -5.87
CA THR A 331 -9.33 6.79 -6.43
C THR A 331 -10.10 6.69 -7.73
N VAL A 332 -11.29 7.28 -7.82
CA VAL A 332 -12.12 7.23 -9.03
C VAL A 332 -11.43 7.95 -10.18
N ILE A 333 -10.90 9.16 -9.97
CA ILE A 333 -10.16 9.90 -10.99
C ILE A 333 -8.95 9.10 -11.45
N GLY A 334 -8.14 8.60 -10.51
CA GLY A 334 -6.96 7.80 -10.82
C GLY A 334 -7.28 6.51 -11.56
N ALA A 335 -8.33 5.79 -11.16
CA ALA A 335 -8.78 4.57 -11.83
C ALA A 335 -9.26 4.84 -13.26
N LEU A 336 -10.06 5.90 -13.47
CA LEU A 336 -10.53 6.28 -14.80
C LEU A 336 -9.37 6.61 -15.76
N ILE A 337 -8.37 7.36 -15.30
CA ILE A 337 -7.16 7.65 -16.09
C ILE A 337 -6.36 6.37 -16.34
N SER A 338 -6.34 5.43 -15.39
CA SER A 338 -5.58 4.19 -15.50
C SER A 338 -6.15 3.21 -16.54
N VAL A 339 -7.45 3.25 -16.83
CA VAL A 339 -8.07 2.33 -17.82
C VAL A 339 -7.38 2.44 -19.19
N PRO A 340 -7.35 3.60 -19.87
CA PRO A 340 -6.70 3.71 -21.17
C PRO A 340 -5.20 3.41 -21.10
N LEU A 341 -4.51 3.81 -20.03
CA LEU A 341 -3.09 3.53 -19.85
C LEU A 341 -2.82 2.02 -19.70
N ALA A 342 -3.72 1.28 -19.06
CA ALA A 342 -3.60 -0.16 -18.92
C ALA A 342 -3.80 -0.89 -20.26
N PHE A 343 -4.74 -0.46 -21.08
CA PHE A 343 -4.91 -1.01 -22.43
C PHE A 343 -3.65 -0.79 -23.30
N LEU A 344 -3.04 0.41 -23.22
CA LEU A 344 -1.75 0.69 -23.86
C LEU A 344 -0.61 -0.16 -23.29
N GLY A 345 -0.67 -0.48 -22.00
CA GLY A 345 0.30 -1.30 -21.28
C GLY A 345 0.17 -2.81 -21.48
N CYS A 346 -0.89 -3.30 -22.13
CA CYS A 346 -1.10 -4.71 -22.43
C CYS A 346 -0.39 -5.11 -23.73
N ARG A 347 0.58 -6.05 -23.62
CA ARG A 347 1.39 -6.48 -24.77
C ARG A 347 0.56 -7.12 -25.89
N ARG A 348 -0.49 -7.87 -25.56
CA ARG A 348 -1.36 -8.53 -26.53
C ARG A 348 -2.23 -7.56 -27.34
N ILE A 349 -2.55 -6.40 -26.75
CA ILE A 349 -3.43 -5.40 -27.38
C ILE A 349 -2.63 -4.39 -28.20
N CYS A 350 -1.58 -3.80 -27.63
CA CYS A 350 -0.84 -2.69 -28.24
C CYS A 350 0.60 -3.04 -28.65
N GLY A 351 1.06 -4.28 -28.42
CA GLY A 351 2.42 -4.71 -28.77
C GLY A 351 3.45 -4.47 -27.65
N ALA A 352 4.70 -4.88 -27.93
CA ALA A 352 5.76 -4.94 -26.91
C ALA A 352 6.29 -3.56 -26.48
N VAL A 353 6.48 -2.63 -27.44
CA VAL A 353 7.11 -1.32 -27.16
C VAL A 353 6.19 -0.42 -26.35
N PRO A 354 4.92 -0.15 -26.74
CA PRO A 354 4.01 0.63 -25.90
C PRO A 354 3.80 0.00 -24.53
N ALA A 355 3.70 -1.33 -24.46
CA ALA A 355 3.54 -2.03 -23.18
C ALA A 355 4.74 -1.84 -22.26
N ALA A 356 5.97 -1.92 -22.77
CA ALA A 356 7.18 -1.68 -21.98
C ALA A 356 7.25 -0.23 -21.48
N LEU A 357 6.95 0.75 -22.34
CA LEU A 357 6.92 2.17 -21.98
C LEU A 357 5.89 2.46 -20.88
N MET A 358 4.66 1.93 -21.01
CA MET A 358 3.62 2.13 -20.01
C MET A 358 3.94 1.46 -18.68
N LYS A 359 4.55 0.27 -18.68
CA LYS A 359 5.03 -0.39 -17.45
C LYS A 359 6.12 0.44 -16.77
N LEU A 360 7.07 0.99 -17.53
CA LEU A 360 8.13 1.85 -17.01
C LEU A 360 7.57 3.16 -16.45
N LEU A 361 6.68 3.82 -17.19
CA LEU A 361 6.01 5.06 -16.74
C LEU A 361 5.18 4.83 -15.48
N SER A 362 4.39 3.76 -15.43
CA SER A 362 3.63 3.38 -14.23
C SER A 362 4.54 3.11 -13.04
N ALA A 363 5.71 2.49 -13.24
CA ALA A 363 6.70 2.28 -12.19
C ALA A 363 7.30 3.62 -11.71
N ALA A 364 7.60 4.57 -12.62
CA ALA A 364 8.08 5.89 -12.28
C ALA A 364 7.07 6.66 -11.40
N VAL A 365 5.79 6.69 -11.82
CA VAL A 365 4.71 7.34 -11.06
C VAL A 365 4.55 6.72 -9.66
N ARG A 366 4.67 5.40 -9.52
CA ARG A 366 4.57 4.70 -8.23
C ARG A 366 5.77 4.93 -7.30
N THR A 367 6.93 5.24 -7.86
CA THR A 367 8.15 5.42 -7.07
C THR A 367 8.18 6.77 -6.35
N ILE A 368 7.51 7.78 -6.91
CA ILE A 368 7.41 9.08 -6.24
C ILE A 368 6.61 8.92 -4.94
N PRO A 369 7.19 9.23 -3.77
CA PRO A 369 6.50 9.14 -2.49
C PRO A 369 5.27 10.05 -2.40
N ALA A 370 4.25 9.60 -1.67
CA ALA A 370 2.99 10.33 -1.47
C ALA A 370 3.18 11.76 -0.97
N VAL A 371 4.12 11.97 -0.06
CA VAL A 371 4.47 13.30 0.50
C VAL A 371 4.92 14.27 -0.61
N ILE A 372 5.69 13.80 -1.59
CA ILE A 372 6.16 14.64 -2.69
C ILE A 372 4.98 15.07 -3.59
N TYR A 373 4.11 14.14 -3.95
CA TYR A 373 2.88 14.49 -4.66
C TYR A 373 2.05 15.50 -3.87
N GLY A 374 1.91 15.29 -2.55
CA GLY A 374 1.21 16.22 -1.67
C GLY A 374 1.81 17.63 -1.72
N LEU A 375 3.13 17.75 -1.62
CA LEU A 375 3.82 19.04 -1.69
C LEU A 375 3.71 19.69 -3.08
N LEU A 376 3.77 18.91 -4.15
CA LEU A 376 3.57 19.42 -5.52
C LEU A 376 2.16 19.98 -5.72
N PHE A 377 1.14 19.20 -5.32
CA PHE A 377 -0.25 19.64 -5.45
C PHE A 377 -0.61 20.76 -4.49
N LEU A 378 -0.01 20.82 -3.32
CA LEU A 378 -0.16 21.96 -2.40
C LEU A 378 0.20 23.30 -3.07
N ARG A 379 1.20 23.29 -3.96
CA ARG A 379 1.60 24.47 -4.73
C ARG A 379 0.57 24.86 -5.77
N VAL A 380 -0.06 23.87 -6.40
CA VAL A 380 -1.06 24.07 -7.47
C VAL A 380 -2.41 24.46 -6.91
N THR A 381 -2.87 23.73 -5.89
CA THR A 381 -4.25 23.83 -5.38
C THR A 381 -4.37 24.63 -4.07
N GLY A 382 -3.24 24.91 -3.42
CA GLY A 382 -3.21 25.44 -2.07
C GLY A 382 -3.37 24.34 -0.99
N PRO A 383 -3.22 24.70 0.30
CA PRO A 383 -3.41 23.77 1.41
C PRO A 383 -4.88 23.33 1.53
N GLY A 384 -5.10 22.08 1.93
CA GLY A 384 -6.43 21.51 2.19
C GLY A 384 -6.74 20.24 1.42
N ALA A 385 -7.98 19.78 1.51
CA ALA A 385 -8.47 18.51 0.99
C ALA A 385 -8.28 18.33 -0.53
N PHE A 386 -8.30 19.41 -1.29
CA PHE A 386 -8.10 19.33 -2.74
C PHE A 386 -6.68 18.86 -3.10
N ALA A 387 -5.65 19.33 -2.39
CA ALA A 387 -4.28 18.83 -2.57
C ALA A 387 -4.17 17.34 -2.28
N GLY A 388 -4.80 16.87 -1.19
CA GLY A 388 -4.83 15.46 -0.83
C GLY A 388 -5.58 14.59 -1.84
N LEU A 389 -6.72 15.05 -2.33
CA LEU A 389 -7.49 14.40 -3.39
C LEU A 389 -6.63 14.19 -4.65
N MET A 390 -5.95 15.25 -5.12
CA MET A 390 -5.09 15.19 -6.30
C MET A 390 -3.89 14.27 -6.09
N THR A 391 -3.35 14.25 -4.87
CA THR A 391 -2.30 13.31 -4.48
C THR A 391 -2.78 11.86 -4.57
N PHE A 392 -3.96 11.56 -4.03
CA PHE A 392 -4.54 10.22 -4.14
C PHE A 392 -4.87 9.85 -5.60
N ALA A 393 -5.28 10.80 -6.42
CA ALA A 393 -5.49 10.56 -7.85
C ALA A 393 -4.18 10.17 -8.54
N ALA A 394 -3.09 10.92 -8.35
CA ALA A 394 -1.79 10.61 -8.94
C ALA A 394 -1.24 9.25 -8.49
N LEU A 395 -1.28 8.97 -7.18
CA LEU A 395 -0.88 7.67 -6.62
C LEU A 395 -1.73 6.52 -7.16
N SER A 396 -3.03 6.77 -7.37
CA SER A 396 -3.95 5.76 -7.91
C SER A 396 -3.68 5.48 -9.38
N VAL A 397 -3.30 6.50 -10.19
CA VAL A 397 -2.88 6.29 -11.59
C VAL A 397 -1.76 5.25 -11.66
N GLY A 398 -0.69 5.41 -10.89
CA GLY A 398 0.44 4.49 -10.92
C GLY A 398 0.06 3.06 -10.50
N MET A 399 -0.68 2.92 -9.39
CA MET A 399 -1.01 1.59 -8.85
C MET A 399 -2.12 0.89 -9.64
N CYS A 400 -3.20 1.58 -9.98
CA CYS A 400 -4.29 1.01 -10.76
C CYS A 400 -3.80 0.60 -12.15
N THR A 401 -2.95 1.39 -12.82
CA THR A 401 -2.39 1.01 -14.11
C THR A 401 -1.64 -0.32 -14.02
N LYS A 402 -0.80 -0.53 -13.00
CA LYS A 402 -0.10 -1.83 -12.78
C LYS A 402 -1.09 -2.98 -12.60
N LEU A 403 -2.08 -2.80 -11.71
CA LEU A 403 -3.08 -3.84 -11.42
C LEU A 403 -3.94 -4.15 -12.65
N PHE A 404 -4.37 -3.13 -13.37
CA PHE A 404 -5.19 -3.28 -14.57
C PHE A 404 -4.44 -3.95 -15.72
N ILE A 405 -3.14 -3.62 -15.91
CA ILE A 405 -2.27 -4.36 -16.86
C ILE A 405 -2.18 -5.82 -16.46
N SER A 406 -1.98 -6.11 -15.17
CA SER A 406 -1.92 -7.49 -14.68
C SER A 406 -3.24 -8.24 -14.90
N ALA A 407 -4.38 -7.58 -14.69
CA ALA A 407 -5.69 -8.15 -14.96
C ALA A 407 -5.88 -8.46 -16.45
N LEU A 408 -5.44 -7.55 -17.35
CA LEU A 408 -5.48 -7.76 -18.79
C LEU A 408 -4.51 -8.86 -19.24
N ASP A 409 -3.29 -8.90 -18.71
CA ASP A 409 -2.28 -9.92 -19.09
C ASP A 409 -2.71 -11.34 -18.65
N ASN A 410 -3.55 -11.48 -17.62
CA ASN A 410 -4.05 -12.76 -17.08
C ASN A 410 -5.42 -13.20 -17.65
N LEU A 411 -5.98 -12.49 -18.63
CA LEU A 411 -7.23 -12.90 -19.29
C LEU A 411 -7.07 -14.19 -20.08
N ASP A 412 -8.14 -14.97 -20.14
CA ASP A 412 -8.25 -16.06 -21.11
C ASP A 412 -8.55 -15.49 -22.50
N TYR A 413 -7.51 -15.46 -23.33
CA TYR A 413 -7.60 -14.89 -24.66
C TYR A 413 -8.25 -15.82 -25.69
N HIS A 414 -8.54 -17.09 -25.39
CA HIS A 414 -9.22 -17.99 -26.32
C HIS A 414 -10.58 -17.44 -26.77
N VAL A 415 -11.34 -16.84 -25.84
CA VAL A 415 -12.62 -16.18 -26.16
C VAL A 415 -12.43 -14.96 -27.06
N VAL A 416 -11.37 -14.18 -26.80
CA VAL A 416 -11.02 -12.98 -27.56
C VAL A 416 -10.58 -13.34 -28.98
N ASP A 417 -9.75 -14.38 -29.12
CA ASP A 417 -9.24 -14.89 -30.38
C ASP A 417 -10.38 -15.52 -31.25
N ALA A 418 -11.32 -16.25 -30.60
CA ALA A 418 -12.51 -16.75 -31.25
C ALA A 418 -13.39 -15.63 -31.84
N LEU A 419 -13.57 -14.53 -31.05
CA LEU A 419 -14.33 -13.37 -31.54
C LEU A 419 -13.60 -12.64 -32.67
N ALA A 420 -12.28 -12.58 -32.64
CA ALA A 420 -11.47 -12.01 -33.73
C ALA A 420 -11.56 -12.87 -35.03
N ALA A 421 -11.61 -14.19 -34.90
CA ALA A 421 -11.76 -15.13 -36.01
C ALA A 421 -13.10 -14.98 -36.75
N THR A 422 -14.15 -14.42 -36.11
CA THR A 422 -15.44 -14.12 -36.80
C THR A 422 -15.38 -12.88 -37.70
N GLY A 423 -14.20 -12.23 -37.85
CA GLY A 423 -14.04 -11.03 -38.68
C GLY A 423 -14.46 -9.72 -37.96
N CYS A 424 -14.70 -9.75 -36.65
CA CYS A 424 -15.03 -8.56 -35.90
C CYS A 424 -13.90 -7.51 -35.90
N SER A 425 -14.26 -6.23 -35.97
CA SER A 425 -13.29 -5.15 -35.88
C SER A 425 -12.57 -5.15 -34.51
N ARG A 426 -11.33 -4.64 -34.44
CA ARG A 426 -10.56 -4.56 -33.18
C ARG A 426 -11.33 -3.88 -32.04
N LEU A 427 -12.07 -2.82 -32.37
CA LEU A 427 -12.88 -2.10 -31.37
C LEU A 427 -14.05 -2.96 -30.86
N ALA A 428 -14.69 -3.74 -31.72
CA ALA A 428 -15.74 -4.68 -31.35
C ALA A 428 -15.21 -5.81 -30.44
N VAL A 429 -14.04 -6.37 -30.77
CA VAL A 429 -13.35 -7.36 -29.94
C VAL A 429 -13.02 -6.79 -28.56
N LEU A 430 -12.51 -5.56 -28.45
CA LEU A 430 -12.24 -4.91 -27.17
C LEU A 430 -13.52 -4.67 -26.37
N ARG A 431 -14.59 -4.20 -27.02
CA ARG A 431 -15.85 -3.85 -26.36
C ARG A 431 -16.65 -5.06 -25.91
N TYR A 432 -16.70 -6.11 -26.70
CA TYR A 432 -17.57 -7.28 -26.47
C TYR A 432 -16.80 -8.51 -25.98
N GLY A 433 -15.50 -8.63 -26.26
CA GLY A 433 -14.62 -9.69 -25.77
C GLY A 433 -13.91 -9.30 -24.48
N VAL A 434 -13.02 -8.33 -24.54
CA VAL A 434 -12.11 -7.99 -23.42
C VAL A 434 -12.82 -7.28 -22.28
N TRP A 435 -13.58 -6.20 -22.57
CA TRP A 435 -14.19 -5.35 -21.54
C TRP A 435 -15.13 -6.09 -20.60
N PRO A 436 -16.06 -6.97 -21.05
CA PRO A 436 -16.93 -7.71 -20.14
C PRO A 436 -16.19 -8.61 -19.16
N MET A 437 -15.07 -9.21 -19.62
CA MET A 437 -14.26 -10.12 -18.80
C MET A 437 -13.45 -9.40 -17.73
N VAL A 438 -12.90 -8.20 -18.04
CA VAL A 438 -11.98 -7.49 -17.14
C VAL A 438 -12.67 -6.53 -16.19
N LYS A 439 -13.84 -5.98 -16.53
CA LYS A 439 -14.50 -4.89 -15.78
C LYS A 439 -14.68 -5.19 -14.29
N ALA A 440 -15.06 -6.41 -13.93
CA ALA A 440 -15.28 -6.80 -12.54
C ALA A 440 -13.97 -6.78 -11.73
N GLN A 441 -12.86 -7.23 -12.34
CA GLN A 441 -11.54 -7.19 -11.73
C GLN A 441 -11.05 -5.75 -11.58
N LEU A 442 -11.24 -4.89 -12.60
CA LEU A 442 -10.85 -3.47 -12.52
C LEU A 442 -11.57 -2.74 -11.38
N VAL A 443 -12.87 -3.00 -11.21
CA VAL A 443 -13.64 -2.45 -10.09
C VAL A 443 -13.12 -2.99 -8.74
N SER A 444 -12.83 -4.28 -8.66
CA SER A 444 -12.24 -4.91 -7.46
C SER A 444 -10.90 -4.26 -7.09
N ASP A 445 -10.04 -4.02 -8.07
CA ASP A 445 -8.74 -3.37 -7.87
C ASP A 445 -8.88 -1.89 -7.48
N GLY A 446 -9.91 -1.22 -8.00
CA GLY A 446 -10.30 0.14 -7.57
C GLY A 446 -10.67 0.19 -6.09
N PHE A 447 -11.49 -0.74 -5.59
CA PHE A 447 -11.81 -0.85 -4.16
C PHE A 447 -10.58 -1.16 -3.31
N TYR A 448 -9.69 -2.04 -3.79
CA TYR A 448 -8.42 -2.28 -3.12
C TYR A 448 -7.57 -0.99 -3.01
N ARG A 449 -7.50 -0.19 -4.09
CA ARG A 449 -6.77 1.08 -4.07
C ARG A 449 -7.41 2.11 -3.14
N PHE A 450 -8.74 2.17 -3.08
CA PHE A 450 -9.46 3.01 -2.12
C PHE A 450 -9.08 2.68 -0.67
N ASP A 451 -9.06 1.38 -0.30
CA ASP A 451 -8.64 0.93 1.03
C ASP A 451 -7.20 1.35 1.37
N VAL A 452 -6.29 1.32 0.37
CA VAL A 452 -4.90 1.79 0.55
C VAL A 452 -4.86 3.30 0.73
N ASN A 453 -5.56 4.08 -0.11
CA ASN A 453 -5.60 5.55 -0.01
C ASN A 453 -6.13 6.02 1.34
N LEU A 454 -7.14 5.34 1.88
CA LEU A 454 -7.72 5.69 3.18
C LEU A 454 -6.71 5.50 4.32
N ARG A 455 -5.90 4.44 4.28
CA ARG A 455 -4.80 4.23 5.26
C ARG A 455 -3.67 5.24 5.08
N ASP A 456 -3.36 5.59 3.84
CA ASP A 456 -2.31 6.55 3.50
C ASP A 456 -2.73 8.01 3.82
N ALA A 457 -3.99 8.26 4.18
CA ALA A 457 -4.49 9.60 4.50
C ALA A 457 -3.74 10.25 5.68
N ALA A 458 -3.26 9.48 6.65
CA ALA A 458 -2.40 10.00 7.71
C ALA A 458 -1.11 10.64 7.17
N VAL A 459 -0.57 10.13 6.05
CA VAL A 459 0.63 10.67 5.41
C VAL A 459 0.38 12.07 4.84
N MET A 460 -0.84 12.33 4.37
CA MET A 460 -1.25 13.64 3.84
C MET A 460 -1.18 14.74 4.90
N GLY A 461 -1.31 14.36 6.16
CA GLY A 461 -1.16 15.28 7.30
C GLY A 461 0.22 15.92 7.42
N LEU A 462 1.29 15.23 7.01
CA LEU A 462 2.66 15.79 7.02
C LEU A 462 2.81 17.04 6.15
N VAL A 463 2.03 17.12 5.10
CA VAL A 463 2.13 18.19 4.10
C VAL A 463 0.97 19.17 4.17
N GLY A 464 0.04 19.03 5.13
CA GLY A 464 -1.12 19.91 5.21
C GLY A 464 -2.12 19.74 4.06
N ALA A 465 -2.19 18.54 3.49
CA ALA A 465 -3.07 18.22 2.37
C ALA A 465 -4.48 17.77 2.81
N GLY A 466 -4.98 18.29 3.93
CA GLY A 466 -6.34 18.06 4.44
C GLY A 466 -6.54 16.71 5.13
N GLY A 467 -7.79 16.45 5.52
CA GLY A 467 -8.22 15.23 6.18
C GLY A 467 -7.74 15.09 7.63
N ILE A 468 -8.02 13.94 8.21
CA ILE A 468 -7.73 13.63 9.62
C ILE A 468 -6.21 13.54 9.92
N GLY A 469 -5.37 13.40 8.89
CA GLY A 469 -3.93 13.23 9.08
C GLY A 469 -3.23 14.44 9.67
N ALA A 470 -3.62 15.65 9.28
CA ALA A 470 -2.99 16.88 9.76
C ALA A 470 -3.23 17.13 11.26
N PRO A 471 -4.47 17.09 11.77
CA PRO A 471 -4.72 17.19 13.20
C PRO A 471 -4.10 16.05 14.02
N LEU A 472 -4.06 14.82 13.49
CA LEU A 472 -3.42 13.69 14.15
C LEU A 472 -1.92 13.94 14.38
N ILE A 473 -1.18 14.33 13.32
CA ILE A 473 0.26 14.59 13.41
C ILE A 473 0.53 15.80 14.31
N PHE A 474 -0.29 16.85 14.21
CA PHE A 474 -0.18 18.02 15.08
C PHE A 474 -0.38 17.65 16.55
N ALA A 475 -1.40 16.85 16.88
CA ALA A 475 -1.64 16.38 18.23
C ALA A 475 -0.48 15.52 18.76
N MET A 476 0.09 14.63 17.95
CA MET A 476 1.26 13.81 18.32
C MET A 476 2.50 14.66 18.56
N ASN A 477 2.79 15.64 17.73
CA ASN A 477 3.95 16.52 17.88
C ASN A 477 3.84 17.44 19.10
N ASN A 478 2.63 17.79 19.52
CA ASN A 478 2.36 18.57 20.72
C ASN A 478 2.14 17.70 21.97
N TYR A 479 2.40 16.39 21.90
CA TYR A 479 2.22 15.45 23.00
C TYR A 479 0.79 15.42 23.58
N ASN A 480 -0.20 15.86 22.80
CA ASN A 480 -1.61 15.76 23.17
C ASN A 480 -2.16 14.38 22.82
N TRP A 481 -1.87 13.40 23.70
CA TRP A 481 -2.16 12.00 23.44
C TRP A 481 -3.65 11.69 23.43
N SER A 482 -4.46 12.43 24.18
CA SER A 482 -5.91 12.26 24.22
C SER A 482 -6.55 12.63 22.86
N ALA A 483 -6.16 13.78 22.30
CA ALA A 483 -6.60 14.19 20.98
C ALA A 483 -6.05 13.26 19.88
N ALA A 484 -4.76 12.89 19.96
CA ALA A 484 -4.16 11.94 19.02
C ALA A 484 -4.88 10.59 19.04
N GLY A 485 -5.24 10.10 20.25
CA GLY A 485 -6.03 8.88 20.42
C GLY A 485 -7.40 8.97 19.77
N ALA A 486 -8.10 10.11 19.91
CA ALA A 486 -9.41 10.33 19.28
C ALA A 486 -9.32 10.27 17.75
N TYR A 487 -8.36 10.99 17.14
CA TYR A 487 -8.15 10.96 15.68
C TYR A 487 -7.72 9.58 15.18
N MET A 488 -6.85 8.88 15.94
CA MET A 488 -6.37 7.55 15.55
C MET A 488 -7.50 6.52 15.62
N LEU A 489 -8.30 6.51 16.68
CA LEU A 489 -9.45 5.61 16.82
C LEU A 489 -10.49 5.85 15.71
N GLY A 490 -10.79 7.12 15.41
CA GLY A 490 -11.68 7.46 14.30
C GLY A 490 -11.18 6.93 12.97
N LEU A 491 -9.90 7.16 12.65
CA LEU A 491 -9.29 6.66 11.42
C LEU A 491 -9.31 5.13 11.35
N MET A 492 -8.94 4.45 12.45
CA MET A 492 -8.97 2.99 12.53
C MET A 492 -10.38 2.44 12.31
N ALA A 493 -11.41 3.05 12.92
CA ALA A 493 -12.80 2.64 12.75
C ALA A 493 -13.25 2.74 11.28
N VAL A 494 -12.94 3.86 10.61
CA VAL A 494 -13.29 4.06 9.20
C VAL A 494 -12.51 3.11 8.29
N VAL A 495 -11.21 2.88 8.54
CA VAL A 495 -10.41 1.91 7.78
C VAL A 495 -10.96 0.50 7.93
N LEU A 496 -11.32 0.07 9.14
CA LEU A 496 -11.92 -1.26 9.37
C LEU A 496 -13.29 -1.40 8.69
N LEU A 497 -14.13 -0.36 8.76
CA LEU A 497 -15.42 -0.32 8.09
C LEU A 497 -15.26 -0.39 6.57
N ALA A 498 -14.34 0.39 6.01
CA ALA A 498 -14.04 0.39 4.58
C ALA A 498 -13.53 -0.98 4.12
N ASP A 499 -12.59 -1.60 4.85
CA ASP A 499 -12.09 -2.95 4.53
C ASP A 499 -13.22 -4.01 4.56
N TRP A 500 -14.13 -3.92 5.53
CA TRP A 500 -15.28 -4.82 5.61
C TRP A 500 -16.25 -4.64 4.43
N VAL A 501 -16.61 -3.39 4.09
CA VAL A 501 -17.47 -3.07 2.95
C VAL A 501 -16.83 -3.52 1.63
N SER A 502 -15.57 -3.12 1.40
CA SER A 502 -14.81 -3.46 0.20
C SER A 502 -14.64 -4.97 0.04
N SER A 503 -14.39 -5.70 1.12
CA SER A 503 -14.27 -7.16 1.10
C SER A 503 -15.57 -7.85 0.71
N ARG A 504 -16.73 -7.34 1.19
CA ARG A 504 -18.05 -7.84 0.78
C ARG A 504 -18.35 -7.57 -0.69
N ILE A 505 -18.02 -6.37 -1.18
CA ILE A 505 -18.23 -6.00 -2.59
C ILE A 505 -17.33 -6.86 -3.49
N ARG A 506 -16.06 -6.98 -3.19
CA ARG A 506 -15.10 -7.81 -3.96
C ARG A 506 -15.52 -9.26 -4.02
N ARG A 507 -16.00 -9.84 -2.91
CA ARG A 507 -16.50 -11.22 -2.89
C ARG A 507 -17.72 -11.40 -3.80
N LYS A 508 -18.66 -10.44 -3.82
CA LYS A 508 -19.82 -10.49 -4.73
C LYS A 508 -19.40 -10.36 -6.20
N LEU A 509 -18.40 -9.54 -6.52
CA LEU A 509 -17.90 -9.36 -7.89
C LEU A 509 -17.18 -10.63 -8.40
N ARG A 510 -16.39 -11.31 -7.55
CA ARG A 510 -15.71 -12.57 -7.91
C ARG A 510 -16.67 -13.75 -8.13
N LEU A 511 -17.83 -13.74 -7.51
CA LEU A 511 -18.86 -14.78 -7.72
C LEU A 511 -19.66 -14.57 -9.02
N GLN A 512 -19.47 -13.44 -9.71
CA GLN A 512 -20.15 -13.11 -10.97
C GLN A 512 -19.25 -13.30 -12.20
N THR A 513 -17.98 -13.62 -11.98
CA THR A 513 -16.98 -13.98 -12.99
C THR A 513 -16.69 -15.47 -12.93
#